data_dd557ac878ccd3f2bb7067dcbb199090
#
_entry.id   dd557ac878ccd3f2bb7067dcbb199090
#
_cell.length_a   1.000
_cell.length_b   1.000
_cell.length_c   1.000
_cell.angle_alpha   90.00
_cell.angle_beta   90.00
_cell.angle_gamma   90.00
#
_symmetry.space_group_name_H-M   'P 1'
#
loop_
_entity.id
_entity.type
_entity.pdbx_description
1 polymer ?
#
loop_
_entity_poly.entity_id
_entity_poly.type
_entity_poly.pdbx_seq_one_letter_code
_entity_poly.pdbx_strand_id
1 'polypeptide(L)'
;MKTISVIVPCYNEESTVLTFFGEAERVRRELFTPLDVDFEYLFVDDGSTDKTLELIKGLREKNDRVRFISFSRNFGKEAAMLAGMENATGDFVTMLDADLQDPPAMLRTMYDGIVDEGYDQVAARRVTRKGEPILKTIGANAFYKLIDKLSDVEMVSGA
;
A
#
# COMPACT_ATOMS: atom_id res chain seq x y z
N MET A 1 8.66 1.15 21.32
CA MET A 1 7.82 1.69 20.24
C MET A 1 8.18 0.96 18.95
N LYS A 2 7.23 0.30 18.30
CA LYS A 2 7.39 -0.35 16.99
C LYS A 2 7.04 0.62 15.88
N THR A 3 7.58 0.43 14.69
CA THR A 3 7.31 1.29 13.53
C THR A 3 6.80 0.49 12.35
N ILE A 4 5.77 0.97 11.68
CA ILE A 4 5.27 0.43 10.41
C ILE A 4 5.69 1.36 9.30
N SER A 5 6.47 0.86 8.33
CA SER A 5 6.75 1.58 7.08
C SER A 5 5.58 1.39 6.12
N VAL A 6 4.85 2.48 5.89
CA VAL A 6 3.75 2.54 4.91
C VAL A 6 4.31 3.02 3.58
N ILE A 7 4.54 2.11 2.66
CA ILE A 7 5.01 2.39 1.29
C ILE A 7 3.82 2.79 0.44
N VAL A 8 3.94 3.93 -0.24
CA VAL A 8 2.88 4.52 -1.07
C VAL A 8 3.42 4.82 -2.46
N PRO A 9 3.30 3.87 -3.42
CA PRO A 9 3.64 4.13 -4.81
C PRO A 9 2.68 5.18 -5.39
N CYS A 10 3.22 6.21 -6.06
CA CYS A 10 2.45 7.31 -6.62
C CYS A 10 2.85 7.56 -8.08
N TYR A 11 1.86 7.70 -8.96
CA TYR A 11 2.05 8.19 -10.31
C TYR A 11 0.84 9.01 -10.75
N ASN A 12 1.00 10.34 -10.84
CA ASN A 12 -0.06 11.31 -11.13
C ASN A 12 -1.25 11.21 -10.15
N GLU A 13 -0.94 11.30 -8.86
CA GLU A 13 -1.89 11.18 -7.74
C GLU A 13 -2.14 12.54 -7.04
N GLU A 14 -2.03 13.67 -7.76
CA GLU A 14 -2.21 15.01 -7.18
C GLU A 14 -3.56 15.21 -6.49
N SER A 15 -4.61 14.49 -6.95
CA SER A 15 -5.95 14.60 -6.38
C SER A 15 -6.17 13.77 -5.11
N THR A 16 -5.35 12.75 -4.86
CA THR A 16 -5.57 11.74 -3.82
C THR A 16 -4.54 11.77 -2.70
N VAL A 17 -3.27 12.10 -3.01
CA VAL A 17 -2.13 11.96 -2.08
C VAL A 17 -2.33 12.68 -0.74
N LEU A 18 -2.91 13.88 -0.71
CA LEU A 18 -3.17 14.62 0.53
C LEU A 18 -4.31 14.00 1.35
N THR A 19 -5.36 13.53 0.67
CA THR A 19 -6.50 12.87 1.32
C THR A 19 -6.05 11.54 1.92
N PHE A 20 -5.26 10.76 1.18
CA PHE A 20 -4.64 9.53 1.66
C PHE A 20 -3.82 9.79 2.93
N PHE A 21 -2.91 10.74 2.88
CA PHE A 21 -2.06 11.06 4.03
C PHE A 21 -2.88 11.47 5.25
N GLY A 22 -3.90 12.30 5.08
CA GLY A 22 -4.81 12.71 6.17
C GLY A 22 -5.52 11.53 6.83
N GLU A 23 -6.02 10.58 6.02
CA GLU A 23 -6.69 9.39 6.52
C GLU A 23 -5.71 8.42 7.20
N ALA A 24 -4.53 8.19 6.61
CA ALA A 24 -3.51 7.35 7.21
C ALA A 24 -3.00 7.92 8.56
N GLU A 25 -2.83 9.24 8.67
CA GLU A 25 -2.49 9.92 9.93
C GLU A 25 -3.63 9.81 10.98
N ARG A 26 -4.89 9.87 10.54
CA ARG A 26 -6.03 9.62 11.43
C ARG A 26 -5.97 8.21 12.00
N VAL A 27 -5.81 7.21 11.15
CA VAL A 27 -5.69 5.79 11.53
C VAL A 27 -4.51 5.58 12.47
N ARG A 28 -3.33 6.13 12.17
CA ARG A 28 -2.17 6.06 13.04
C ARG A 28 -2.49 6.58 14.46
N ARG A 29 -3.07 7.76 14.55
CA ARG A 29 -3.37 8.38 15.85
C ARG A 29 -4.43 7.62 16.65
N GLU A 30 -5.49 7.17 15.98
CA GLU A 30 -6.63 6.56 16.66
C GLU A 30 -6.40 5.08 16.99
N LEU A 31 -5.74 4.32 16.11
CA LEU A 31 -5.66 2.88 16.21
C LEU A 31 -4.26 2.33 16.61
N PHE A 32 -3.19 3.08 16.33
CA PHE A 32 -1.83 2.58 16.53
C PHE A 32 -1.05 3.30 17.65
N THR A 33 -1.23 4.61 17.82
CA THR A 33 -0.60 5.33 18.94
C THR A 33 -0.95 4.72 20.31
N PRO A 34 -2.19 4.25 20.58
CA PRO A 34 -2.51 3.57 21.84
C PRO A 34 -1.77 2.24 22.05
N LEU A 35 -1.21 1.66 20.99
CA LEU A 35 -0.43 0.41 21.03
C LEU A 35 1.09 0.64 21.13
N ASP A 36 1.53 1.87 21.26
CA ASP A 36 2.95 2.26 21.18
C ASP A 36 3.58 1.90 19.80
N VAL A 37 2.78 2.08 18.73
CA VAL A 37 3.18 1.85 17.33
C VAL A 37 3.10 3.16 16.57
N ASP A 38 4.16 3.51 15.84
CA ASP A 38 4.22 4.69 14.98
C ASP A 38 4.32 4.31 13.50
N PHE A 39 4.12 5.28 12.61
CA PHE A 39 4.23 5.10 11.17
C PHE A 39 5.40 5.90 10.59
N GLU A 40 6.09 5.31 9.62
CA GLU A 40 6.90 5.97 8.63
C GLU A 40 6.14 5.94 7.30
N TYR A 41 5.95 7.08 6.66
CA TYR A 41 5.33 7.16 5.33
C TYR A 41 6.42 7.29 4.28
N LEU A 42 6.56 6.30 3.42
CA LEU A 42 7.52 6.30 2.33
C LEU A 42 6.80 6.41 0.99
N PHE A 43 6.63 7.63 0.51
CA PHE A 43 6.07 7.90 -0.81
C PHE A 43 7.12 7.62 -1.88
N VAL A 44 6.74 6.85 -2.91
CA VAL A 44 7.61 6.62 -4.07
C VAL A 44 6.94 7.20 -5.30
N ASP A 45 7.41 8.37 -5.72
CA ASP A 45 6.94 9.06 -6.93
C ASP A 45 7.58 8.43 -8.16
N ASP A 46 6.79 7.72 -8.94
CA ASP A 46 7.22 7.03 -10.17
C ASP A 46 7.25 7.99 -11.37
N GLY A 47 7.94 9.13 -11.21
CA GLY A 47 8.12 10.11 -12.27
C GLY A 47 6.84 10.81 -12.68
N SER A 48 6.03 11.27 -11.73
CA SER A 48 4.80 12.02 -11.98
C SER A 48 5.06 13.29 -12.80
N THR A 49 4.09 13.65 -13.63
CA THR A 49 4.10 14.84 -14.48
C THR A 49 3.15 15.93 -13.99
N ASP A 50 2.35 15.64 -12.99
CA ASP A 50 1.43 16.55 -12.29
C ASP A 50 2.07 17.11 -11.00
N LYS A 51 1.29 17.63 -10.07
CA LYS A 51 1.77 18.20 -8.80
C LYS A 51 2.05 17.17 -7.70
N THR A 52 1.98 15.88 -7.98
CA THR A 52 2.16 14.82 -6.96
C THR A 52 3.44 15.01 -6.16
N LEU A 53 4.59 15.14 -6.84
CA LEU A 53 5.89 15.29 -6.17
C LEU A 53 5.98 16.59 -5.34
N GLU A 54 5.41 17.69 -5.83
CA GLU A 54 5.36 18.97 -5.09
C GLU A 54 4.59 18.81 -3.78
N LEU A 55 3.43 18.15 -3.84
CA LEU A 55 2.57 17.89 -2.68
C LEU A 55 3.28 17.00 -1.66
N ILE A 56 3.96 15.94 -2.10
CA ILE A 56 4.73 15.04 -1.23
C ILE A 56 5.86 15.80 -0.53
N LYS A 57 6.59 16.66 -1.23
CA LYS A 57 7.62 17.52 -0.63
C LYS A 57 7.04 18.43 0.44
N GLY A 58 5.89 19.04 0.17
CA GLY A 58 5.17 19.86 1.15
C GLY A 58 4.69 19.08 2.39
N LEU A 59 4.38 17.79 2.26
CA LEU A 59 4.12 16.91 3.40
C LEU A 59 5.38 16.66 4.23
N ARG A 60 6.52 16.39 3.56
CA ARG A 60 7.81 16.15 4.23
C ARG A 60 8.27 17.37 5.05
N GLU A 61 8.07 18.57 4.54
CA GLU A 61 8.42 19.80 5.26
C GLU A 61 7.64 19.99 6.56
N LYS A 62 6.43 19.43 6.64
CA LYS A 62 5.51 19.58 7.78
C LYS A 62 5.49 18.38 8.72
N ASN A 63 6.02 17.23 8.28
CA ASN A 63 5.95 15.99 9.06
C ASN A 63 7.20 15.14 8.83
N ASP A 64 8.00 14.97 9.87
CA ASP A 64 9.25 14.21 9.85
C ASP A 64 9.07 12.71 9.61
N ARG A 65 7.84 12.18 9.77
CA ARG A 65 7.50 10.79 9.45
C ARG A 65 7.39 10.54 7.95
N VAL A 66 7.28 11.59 7.14
CA VAL A 66 7.18 11.50 5.69
C VAL A 66 8.58 11.46 5.10
N ARG A 67 8.85 10.45 4.31
CA ARG A 67 10.02 10.32 3.44
C ARG A 67 9.55 10.11 2.01
N PHE A 68 10.39 10.38 1.04
CA PHE A 68 10.05 10.11 -0.35
C PHE A 68 11.27 9.72 -1.19
N ILE A 69 10.98 8.97 -2.25
CA ILE A 69 11.87 8.65 -3.36
C ILE A 69 11.19 9.21 -4.61
N SER A 70 11.93 9.81 -5.53
CA SER A 70 11.39 10.26 -6.81
C SER A 70 12.22 9.72 -7.95
N PHE A 71 11.56 9.07 -8.90
CA PHE A 71 12.19 8.55 -10.11
C PHE A 71 12.26 9.63 -11.19
N SER A 72 13.28 9.55 -12.02
CA SER A 72 13.48 10.48 -13.13
C SER A 72 12.47 10.32 -14.27
N ARG A 73 11.77 9.19 -14.32
CA ARG A 73 10.68 8.85 -15.24
C ARG A 73 9.84 7.72 -14.67
N ASN A 74 8.72 7.40 -15.30
CA ASN A 74 7.93 6.23 -14.95
C ASN A 74 8.70 4.93 -15.29
N PHE A 75 8.91 4.09 -14.26
CA PHE A 75 9.50 2.75 -14.34
C PHE A 75 8.50 1.64 -14.01
N GLY A 76 7.30 2.00 -13.57
CA GLY A 76 6.21 1.10 -13.22
C GLY A 76 6.05 0.87 -11.71
N LYS A 77 4.84 0.47 -11.33
CA LYS A 77 4.44 0.28 -9.93
C LYS A 77 5.36 -0.69 -9.19
N GLU A 78 5.74 -1.78 -9.84
CA GLU A 78 6.61 -2.81 -9.25
C GLU A 78 7.99 -2.26 -8.90
N ALA A 79 8.56 -1.39 -9.73
CA ALA A 79 9.82 -0.73 -9.44
C ALA A 79 9.68 0.23 -8.25
N ALA A 80 8.59 0.98 -8.18
CA ALA A 80 8.29 1.84 -7.05
C ALA A 80 8.10 1.06 -5.74
N MET A 81 7.40 -0.07 -5.79
CA MET A 81 7.24 -0.97 -4.65
C MET A 81 8.58 -1.53 -4.16
N LEU A 82 9.43 -1.99 -5.08
CA LEU A 82 10.76 -2.52 -4.74
C LEU A 82 11.62 -1.44 -4.08
N ALA A 83 11.68 -0.24 -4.67
CA ALA A 83 12.43 0.88 -4.09
C ALA A 83 11.91 1.26 -2.70
N GLY A 84 10.59 1.20 -2.49
CA GLY A 84 9.98 1.38 -1.18
C GLY A 84 10.45 0.32 -0.17
N MET A 85 10.40 -0.96 -0.54
CA MET A 85 10.83 -2.06 0.33
C MET A 85 12.32 -1.97 0.70
N GLU A 86 13.19 -1.64 -0.24
CA GLU A 86 14.64 -1.50 -0.01
C GLU A 86 14.99 -0.32 0.91
N ASN A 87 14.11 0.67 1.03
CA ASN A 87 14.33 1.89 1.81
C ASN A 87 13.45 1.99 3.07
N ALA A 88 12.58 1.03 3.31
CA ALA A 88 11.79 0.93 4.53
C ALA A 88 12.68 0.68 5.74
N THR A 89 12.40 1.36 6.86
CA THR A 89 13.20 1.26 8.09
C THR A 89 12.42 0.76 9.30
N GLY A 90 11.12 0.54 9.16
CA GLY A 90 10.23 0.07 10.22
C GLY A 90 10.39 -1.42 10.55
N ASP A 91 9.88 -1.80 11.70
CA ASP A 91 9.80 -3.21 12.15
C ASP A 91 8.85 -4.03 11.27
N PHE A 92 7.85 -3.37 10.69
CA PHE A 92 6.86 -3.93 9.77
C PHE A 92 6.79 -3.08 8.51
N VAL A 93 6.44 -3.71 7.40
CA VAL A 93 6.28 -3.04 6.10
C VAL A 93 4.89 -3.33 5.54
N THR A 94 4.22 -2.30 5.05
CA THR A 94 2.97 -2.43 4.31
C THR A 94 2.99 -1.56 3.05
N MET A 95 2.17 -1.91 2.08
CA MET A 95 1.97 -1.12 0.87
C MET A 95 0.51 -0.74 0.75
N LEU A 96 0.24 0.54 0.49
CA LEU A 96 -1.09 1.07 0.26
C LEU A 96 -1.09 1.97 -0.98
N ASP A 97 -2.11 1.85 -1.80
CA ASP A 97 -2.33 2.76 -2.92
C ASP A 97 -2.93 4.09 -2.42
N ALA A 98 -2.52 5.20 -3.05
CA ALA A 98 -2.96 6.54 -2.67
C ALA A 98 -4.44 6.82 -2.99
N ASP A 99 -5.11 5.94 -3.74
CA ASP A 99 -6.50 6.11 -4.20
C ASP A 99 -7.57 5.75 -3.15
N LEU A 100 -7.15 5.26 -1.97
CA LEU A 100 -8.01 4.83 -0.86
C LEU A 100 -9.00 3.69 -1.21
N GLN A 101 -8.80 2.96 -2.31
CA GLN A 101 -9.59 1.76 -2.58
C GLN A 101 -9.43 0.72 -1.47
N ASP A 102 -8.24 0.65 -0.88
CA ASP A 102 -7.96 -0.15 0.30
C ASP A 102 -7.84 0.79 1.51
N PRO A 103 -8.82 0.79 2.44
CA PRO A 103 -8.84 1.75 3.53
C PRO A 103 -7.71 1.50 4.54
N PRO A 104 -6.92 2.53 4.93
CA PRO A 104 -5.83 2.37 5.90
C PRO A 104 -6.24 1.75 7.23
N ALA A 105 -7.52 1.85 7.63
CA ALA A 105 -8.02 1.25 8.86
C ALA A 105 -7.88 -0.29 8.91
N MET A 106 -7.82 -0.97 7.75
CA MET A 106 -7.60 -2.42 7.68
C MET A 106 -6.22 -2.84 8.22
N LEU A 107 -5.24 -1.92 8.23
CA LEU A 107 -3.91 -2.19 8.79
C LEU A 107 -3.98 -2.65 10.24
N ARG A 108 -5.00 -2.25 11.01
CA ARG A 108 -5.17 -2.69 12.39
C ARG A 108 -5.40 -4.21 12.47
N THR A 109 -6.31 -4.73 11.68
CA THR A 109 -6.57 -6.19 11.63
C THR A 109 -5.36 -6.97 11.10
N MET A 110 -4.64 -6.42 10.10
CA MET A 110 -3.43 -7.03 9.59
C MET A 110 -2.32 -7.07 10.63
N TYR A 111 -2.14 -5.98 11.38
CA TYR A 111 -1.17 -5.90 12.47
C TYR A 111 -1.48 -6.91 13.59
N ASP A 112 -2.75 -7.01 13.99
CA ASP A 112 -3.18 -7.97 15.02
C ASP A 112 -2.89 -9.43 14.56
N GLY A 113 -3.13 -9.76 13.28
CA GLY A 113 -2.79 -11.07 12.73
C GLY A 113 -1.29 -11.41 12.83
N ILE A 114 -0.42 -10.43 12.64
CA ILE A 114 1.04 -10.64 12.79
C ILE A 114 1.41 -10.78 14.27
N VAL A 115 0.92 -9.90 15.14
CA VAL A 115 1.38 -9.80 16.52
C VAL A 115 0.71 -10.82 17.43
N ASP A 116 -0.59 -11.05 17.27
CA ASP A 116 -1.38 -11.90 18.17
C ASP A 116 -1.45 -13.34 17.67
N GLU A 117 -1.48 -13.55 16.34
CA GLU A 117 -1.60 -14.88 15.73
C GLU A 117 -0.26 -15.43 15.22
N GLY A 118 0.79 -14.59 15.17
CA GLY A 118 2.15 -14.99 14.82
C GLY A 118 2.38 -15.26 13.33
N TYR A 119 1.57 -14.65 12.45
CA TYR A 119 1.80 -14.74 11.01
C TYR A 119 3.01 -13.90 10.59
N ASP A 120 3.80 -14.40 9.64
CA ASP A 120 4.90 -13.65 9.02
C ASP A 120 4.38 -12.61 8.02
N GLN A 121 3.22 -12.89 7.41
CA GLN A 121 2.57 -12.02 6.42
C GLN A 121 1.05 -12.13 6.50
N VAL A 122 0.38 -10.99 6.39
CA VAL A 122 -1.08 -10.90 6.27
C VAL A 122 -1.43 -10.10 5.01
N ALA A 123 -2.22 -10.68 4.14
CA ALA A 123 -2.70 -10.03 2.92
C ALA A 123 -4.21 -9.81 2.96
N ALA A 124 -4.65 -8.62 2.51
CA ALA A 124 -6.06 -8.35 2.33
C ALA A 124 -6.59 -8.99 1.04
N ARG A 125 -7.76 -9.63 1.13
CA ARG A 125 -8.45 -10.20 -0.02
C ARG A 125 -9.79 -9.51 -0.25
N ARG A 126 -10.04 -9.02 -1.47
CA ARG A 126 -11.38 -8.52 -1.84
C ARG A 126 -12.37 -9.68 -1.96
N VAL A 127 -13.36 -9.72 -1.06
CA VAL A 127 -14.38 -10.79 -1.02
C VAL A 127 -15.51 -10.56 -2.03
N THR A 128 -15.79 -9.31 -2.43
CA THR A 128 -16.85 -8.96 -3.39
C THR A 128 -16.37 -7.90 -4.38
N ARG A 129 -16.49 -8.22 -5.66
CA ARG A 129 -16.28 -7.29 -6.78
C ARG A 129 -17.61 -6.72 -7.26
N LYS A 130 -18.31 -5.95 -6.41
CA LYS A 130 -19.56 -5.28 -6.83
C LYS A 130 -19.21 -4.20 -7.87
N GLY A 131 -19.66 -4.40 -9.13
CA GLY A 131 -19.54 -3.42 -10.21
C GLY A 131 -18.55 -3.75 -11.34
N GLU A 132 -17.82 -4.87 -11.27
CA GLU A 132 -16.99 -5.30 -12.41
C GLU A 132 -17.84 -5.96 -13.53
N PRO A 133 -17.52 -5.69 -14.82
CA PRO A 133 -18.17 -6.34 -15.94
C PRO A 133 -17.98 -7.86 -15.89
N ILE A 134 -19.06 -8.62 -16.08
CA ILE A 134 -19.09 -10.11 -16.04
C ILE A 134 -18.02 -10.74 -16.95
N LEU A 135 -17.71 -10.11 -18.10
CA LEU A 135 -16.65 -10.58 -19.01
C LEU A 135 -15.26 -10.58 -18.36
N LYS A 136 -14.93 -9.60 -17.51
CA LYS A 136 -13.63 -9.52 -16.82
C LYS A 136 -13.47 -10.65 -15.81
N THR A 137 -14.55 -10.96 -15.10
CA THR A 137 -14.59 -12.05 -14.10
C THR A 137 -14.43 -13.44 -14.76
N ILE A 138 -15.04 -13.65 -15.95
CA ILE A 138 -14.91 -14.90 -16.71
C ILE A 138 -13.48 -15.06 -17.21
N GLY A 139 -12.86 -14.00 -17.74
CA GLY A 139 -11.48 -14.00 -18.21
C GLY A 139 -10.47 -14.29 -17.09
N ALA A 140 -10.64 -13.66 -15.94
CA ALA A 140 -9.80 -13.89 -14.76
C ALA A 140 -9.91 -15.35 -14.27
N ASN A 141 -11.13 -15.88 -14.14
CA ASN A 141 -11.36 -17.26 -13.69
C ASN A 141 -10.78 -18.30 -14.66
N ALA A 142 -10.84 -18.03 -15.98
CA ALA A 142 -10.22 -18.89 -16.97
C ALA A 142 -8.69 -18.85 -16.91
N PHE A 143 -8.12 -17.67 -16.67
CA PHE A 143 -6.69 -17.46 -16.49
C PHE A 143 -6.17 -18.18 -15.22
N TYR A 144 -6.84 -18.01 -14.08
CA TYR A 144 -6.44 -18.70 -12.84
C TYR A 144 -6.53 -20.21 -12.97
N LYS A 145 -7.57 -20.78 -13.61
CA LYS A 145 -7.66 -22.20 -13.90
C LYS A 145 -6.55 -22.73 -14.82
N LEU A 146 -6.09 -21.89 -15.75
CA LEU A 146 -4.98 -22.26 -16.64
C LEU A 146 -3.65 -22.25 -15.87
N ILE A 147 -3.42 -21.23 -15.02
CA ILE A 147 -2.21 -21.13 -14.20
C ILE A 147 -2.15 -22.25 -13.17
N ASP A 148 -3.22 -22.55 -12.45
CA ASP A 148 -3.29 -23.67 -11.49
C ASP A 148 -2.95 -25.03 -12.15
N LYS A 149 -3.22 -25.16 -13.45
CA LYS A 149 -2.89 -26.38 -14.20
C LYS A 149 -1.44 -26.43 -14.71
N LEU A 150 -0.78 -25.26 -14.79
CA LEU A 150 0.59 -25.10 -15.30
C LEU A 150 1.62 -24.79 -14.21
N SER A 151 1.19 -24.50 -12.99
CA SER A 151 2.04 -24.15 -11.85
C SER A 151 1.87 -25.18 -10.75
N ASP A 152 2.97 -25.55 -10.11
CA ASP A 152 2.97 -26.39 -8.90
C ASP A 152 2.65 -25.60 -7.60
N VAL A 153 2.27 -24.32 -7.74
CA VAL A 153 1.92 -23.43 -6.61
C VAL A 153 0.42 -23.19 -6.62
N GLU A 154 -0.24 -23.53 -5.51
CA GLU A 154 -1.67 -23.28 -5.31
C GLU A 154 -1.93 -21.77 -5.19
N MET A 155 -2.53 -21.18 -6.22
CA MET A 155 -2.84 -19.74 -6.26
C MET A 155 -4.17 -19.45 -5.58
N VAL A 156 -4.14 -18.66 -4.52
CA VAL A 156 -5.37 -18.18 -3.87
C VAL A 156 -6.02 -17.10 -4.75
N SER A 157 -7.18 -17.41 -5.34
CA SER A 157 -7.92 -16.46 -6.19
C SER A 157 -8.36 -15.24 -5.40
N GLY A 158 -7.99 -14.04 -5.86
CA GLY A 158 -8.42 -12.77 -5.28
C GLY A 158 -7.42 -12.10 -4.32
N ALA A 159 -6.19 -12.62 -4.24
CA ALA A 159 -5.07 -11.91 -3.61
C ALA A 159 -4.37 -10.99 -4.61
#